data_bf8e96bb77f4e315f7a8f9502d09cdd4
#
_entry.id   bf8e96bb77f4e315f7a8f9502d09cdd4
#
_cell.length_a   1.000
_cell.length_b   1.000
_cell.length_c   1.000
_cell.angle_alpha   90.00
_cell.angle_beta   90.00
_cell.angle_gamma   90.00
#
_symmetry.space_group_name_H-M   'P 1'
#
loop_
_entity.id
_entity.type
_entity.pdbx_description
1 polymer ?
#
loop_
_entity_poly.entity_id
_entity_poly.type
_entity_poly.pdbx_seq_one_letter_code
_entity_poly.pdbx_strand_id
1 'polypeptide(L)'
;MQILRHIPATLQAPCVLAIGNFDGIHLGHQALLKKLVQSAHDLQLSPAVMTFEPHPRELFTPQSAPARLCSMREKLEHFADAGVERVYVCAFNQRFAKVTAEDFMQRILLQSLHAKAILVGEDFRFGTKRAGSTQDIAQAGFNLISLPQVDLNGDRVSSTRVRLALAEGKLDEAAVLLGRPYSISGKVVHGAKRGRQLGFPTANVHMRHERPALTGVYAVKLDGLNAVANLGVRPTIAGVPKLLLYGKHVHVEFFHKIRDEMKFDGLDALKAQIAKDAEVAREFFI
;
A
#
# COMPACT_ATOMS: atom_id res chain seq x y z
N MET A 1 -4.47 17.33 6.28
CA MET A 1 -5.40 16.20 6.00
C MET A 1 -6.01 15.68 7.30
N GLN A 2 -7.34 15.58 7.40
CA GLN A 2 -8.07 15.01 8.54
C GLN A 2 -8.25 13.49 8.35
N ILE A 3 -7.98 12.69 9.38
CA ILE A 3 -8.11 11.22 9.33
C ILE A 3 -9.15 10.77 10.35
N LEU A 4 -10.23 10.13 9.88
CA LEU A 4 -11.28 9.54 10.69
C LEU A 4 -11.22 8.02 10.60
N ARG A 5 -11.04 7.34 11.74
CA ARG A 5 -10.88 5.88 11.81
C ARG A 5 -12.19 5.11 12.01
N HIS A 6 -13.29 5.78 11.79
CA HIS A 6 -14.65 5.23 11.84
C HIS A 6 -15.56 6.07 10.94
N ILE A 7 -16.70 5.54 10.58
CA ILE A 7 -17.76 6.31 9.92
C ILE A 7 -18.37 7.25 10.96
N PRO A 8 -18.37 8.58 10.75
CA PRO A 8 -18.92 9.52 11.69
C PRO A 8 -20.42 9.28 11.93
N ALA A 9 -20.86 9.45 13.15
CA ALA A 9 -22.29 9.40 13.50
C ALA A 9 -23.04 10.70 13.11
N THR A 10 -22.30 11.81 12.98
CA THR A 10 -22.83 13.12 12.61
C THR A 10 -22.55 13.43 11.14
N LEU A 11 -23.46 14.16 10.51
CA LEU A 11 -23.28 14.63 9.14
C LEU A 11 -22.02 15.47 9.02
N GLN A 12 -21.21 15.14 8.02
CA GLN A 12 -19.95 15.84 7.73
C GLN A 12 -20.19 16.99 6.74
N ALA A 13 -19.19 17.88 6.60
CA ALA A 13 -19.17 18.86 5.53
C ALA A 13 -19.19 18.14 4.16
N PRO A 14 -19.89 18.69 3.16
CA PRO A 14 -20.03 18.06 1.85
C PRO A 14 -18.67 17.81 1.20
N CYS A 15 -18.57 16.71 0.43
CA CYS A 15 -17.33 16.31 -0.21
C CYS A 15 -17.53 15.65 -1.57
N VAL A 16 -16.46 15.63 -2.34
CA VAL A 16 -16.25 14.66 -3.44
C VAL A 16 -15.52 13.48 -2.86
N LEU A 17 -16.06 12.28 -3.02
CA LEU A 17 -15.58 11.08 -2.33
C LEU A 17 -15.04 10.04 -3.32
N ALA A 18 -13.78 9.68 -3.20
CA ALA A 18 -13.24 8.50 -3.87
C ALA A 18 -13.30 7.28 -2.94
N ILE A 19 -13.72 6.12 -3.45
CA ILE A 19 -13.87 4.88 -2.66
C ILE A 19 -13.01 3.78 -3.24
N GLY A 20 -12.16 3.16 -2.41
CA GLY A 20 -11.32 2.05 -2.85
C GLY A 20 -10.39 1.50 -1.77
N ASN A 21 -9.77 0.36 -2.05
CA ASN A 21 -8.75 -0.21 -1.16
C ASN A 21 -7.41 0.54 -1.26
N PHE A 22 -7.11 1.12 -2.40
CA PHE A 22 -5.90 1.90 -2.67
C PHE A 22 -4.61 1.18 -2.28
N ASP A 23 -4.54 -0.14 -2.51
CA ASP A 23 -3.36 -0.91 -2.15
C ASP A 23 -2.26 -0.73 -3.20
N GLY A 24 -1.10 -0.20 -2.75
CA GLY A 24 0.06 0.13 -3.57
C GLY A 24 0.01 1.50 -4.25
N ILE A 25 -1.13 2.20 -4.29
CA ILE A 25 -1.28 3.52 -4.96
C ILE A 25 -0.61 3.54 -6.35
N HIS A 26 -0.94 2.54 -7.19
CA HIS A 26 -0.47 2.41 -8.57
C HIS A 26 -1.03 3.52 -9.48
N LEU A 27 -0.53 3.64 -10.71
CA LEU A 27 -0.90 4.71 -11.65
C LEU A 27 -2.41 4.90 -11.82
N GLY A 28 -3.19 3.81 -11.83
CA GLY A 28 -4.67 3.90 -11.86
C GLY A 28 -5.26 4.57 -10.61
N HIS A 29 -4.72 4.31 -9.42
CA HIS A 29 -5.13 5.00 -8.21
C HIS A 29 -4.70 6.47 -8.21
N GLN A 30 -3.50 6.78 -8.71
CA GLN A 30 -3.01 8.15 -8.83
C GLN A 30 -3.87 8.97 -9.79
N ALA A 31 -4.27 8.39 -10.93
CA ALA A 31 -5.20 9.03 -11.87
C ALA A 31 -6.55 9.35 -11.20
N LEU A 32 -7.07 8.40 -10.40
CA LEU A 32 -8.32 8.59 -9.65
C LEU A 32 -8.17 9.71 -8.59
N LEU A 33 -7.08 9.73 -7.84
CA LEU A 33 -6.82 10.79 -6.85
C LEU A 33 -6.65 12.16 -7.49
N LYS A 34 -5.95 12.24 -8.63
CA LYS A 34 -5.82 13.49 -9.41
C LYS A 34 -7.19 14.00 -9.87
N LYS A 35 -8.03 13.10 -10.38
CA LYS A 35 -9.40 13.46 -10.81
C LYS A 35 -10.26 13.86 -9.62
N LEU A 36 -10.10 13.21 -8.47
CA LEU A 36 -10.79 13.56 -7.24
C LEU A 36 -10.52 15.01 -6.84
N VAL A 37 -9.26 15.40 -6.74
CA VAL A 37 -8.86 16.75 -6.34
C VAL A 37 -9.35 17.78 -7.35
N GLN A 38 -9.21 17.51 -8.65
CA GLN A 38 -9.73 18.39 -9.70
C GLN A 38 -11.25 18.56 -9.60
N SER A 39 -12.00 17.45 -9.47
CA SER A 39 -13.47 17.51 -9.36
C SER A 39 -13.93 18.23 -8.09
N ALA A 40 -13.20 18.06 -6.98
CA ALA A 40 -13.49 18.75 -5.74
C ALA A 40 -13.28 20.27 -5.88
N HIS A 41 -12.20 20.69 -6.54
CA HIS A 41 -11.95 22.10 -6.86
C HIS A 41 -13.07 22.69 -7.74
N ASP A 42 -13.43 22.00 -8.83
CA ASP A 42 -14.46 22.45 -9.78
C ASP A 42 -15.84 22.60 -9.12
N LEU A 43 -16.15 21.72 -8.15
CA LEU A 43 -17.41 21.73 -7.39
C LEU A 43 -17.36 22.57 -6.11
N GLN A 44 -16.21 23.17 -5.78
CA GLN A 44 -15.96 23.91 -4.53
C GLN A 44 -16.25 23.04 -3.27
N LEU A 45 -15.85 21.78 -3.31
CA LEU A 45 -16.02 20.78 -2.26
C LEU A 45 -14.68 20.25 -1.77
N SER A 46 -14.65 19.63 -0.58
CA SER A 46 -13.45 18.98 -0.06
C SER A 46 -13.19 17.62 -0.76
N PRO A 47 -11.96 17.33 -1.22
CA PRO A 47 -11.57 16.01 -1.70
C PRO A 47 -11.44 15.04 -0.54
N ALA A 48 -12.21 13.96 -0.57
CA ALA A 48 -12.24 12.94 0.47
C ALA A 48 -11.99 11.54 -0.11
N VAL A 49 -11.35 10.69 0.68
CA VAL A 49 -11.12 9.27 0.37
C VAL A 49 -11.77 8.39 1.42
N MET A 50 -12.44 7.32 0.99
CA MET A 50 -12.87 6.22 1.84
C MET A 50 -12.03 4.98 1.50
N THR A 51 -11.34 4.44 2.51
CA THR A 51 -10.55 3.20 2.40
C THR A 51 -10.85 2.27 3.56
N PHE A 52 -10.39 1.02 3.49
CA PHE A 52 -10.78 -0.04 4.41
C PHE A 52 -9.57 -0.64 5.13
N GLU A 53 -9.74 -0.91 6.43
CA GLU A 53 -8.74 -1.57 7.26
C GLU A 53 -9.43 -2.53 8.24
N PRO A 54 -9.09 -3.83 8.28
CA PRO A 54 -8.18 -4.52 7.36
C PRO A 54 -8.68 -4.55 5.90
N HIS A 55 -7.83 -5.02 4.99
CA HIS A 55 -8.25 -5.23 3.60
C HIS A 55 -9.41 -6.25 3.55
N PRO A 56 -10.49 -6.01 2.76
CA PRO A 56 -11.67 -6.86 2.76
C PRO A 56 -11.38 -8.38 2.57
N ARG A 57 -10.41 -8.72 1.74
CA ARG A 57 -10.02 -10.13 1.53
C ARG A 57 -9.35 -10.77 2.74
N GLU A 58 -8.74 -9.99 3.63
CA GLU A 58 -8.19 -10.51 4.89
C GLU A 58 -9.28 -10.95 5.87
N LEU A 59 -10.46 -10.33 5.80
CA LEU A 59 -11.61 -10.78 6.59
C LEU A 59 -12.27 -12.03 6.02
N PHE A 60 -12.45 -12.09 4.68
CA PHE A 60 -13.21 -13.16 4.04
C PHE A 60 -12.36 -14.40 3.74
N THR A 61 -11.11 -14.22 3.38
CA THR A 61 -10.20 -15.28 2.95
C THR A 61 -8.79 -15.06 3.52
N PRO A 62 -8.61 -15.10 4.86
CA PRO A 62 -7.34 -14.71 5.49
C PRO A 62 -6.14 -15.54 5.00
N GLN A 63 -6.35 -16.83 4.72
CA GLN A 63 -5.29 -17.72 4.26
C GLN A 63 -4.84 -17.43 2.81
N SER A 64 -5.74 -16.94 1.96
CA SER A 64 -5.49 -16.57 0.56
C SER A 64 -5.57 -15.07 0.30
N ALA A 65 -5.54 -14.28 1.36
CA ALA A 65 -5.49 -12.84 1.23
C ALA A 65 -4.22 -12.42 0.48
N PRO A 66 -4.31 -11.48 -0.48
CA PRO A 66 -3.15 -11.02 -1.22
C PRO A 66 -2.18 -10.30 -0.29
N ALA A 67 -0.88 -10.42 -0.56
CA ALA A 67 0.13 -9.63 0.12
C ALA A 67 -0.18 -8.14 -0.02
N ARG A 68 -0.02 -7.38 1.07
CA ARG A 68 -0.20 -5.93 1.02
C ARG A 68 0.95 -5.28 0.27
N LEU A 69 0.63 -4.34 -0.60
CA LEU A 69 1.61 -3.57 -1.35
C LEU A 69 2.11 -2.34 -0.57
N CYS A 70 1.30 -1.82 0.34
CA CYS A 70 1.68 -0.71 1.20
C CYS A 70 0.97 -0.76 2.54
N SER A 71 1.58 -0.19 3.55
CA SER A 71 0.99 0.01 4.87
C SER A 71 -0.08 1.10 4.85
N MET A 72 -0.94 1.15 5.88
CA MET A 72 -1.90 2.24 6.04
C MET A 72 -1.22 3.61 6.16
N ARG A 73 -0.03 3.66 6.77
CA ARG A 73 0.74 4.90 6.88
C ARG A 73 1.16 5.41 5.51
N GLU A 74 1.74 4.56 4.67
CA GLU A 74 2.13 4.93 3.31
C GLU A 74 0.94 5.37 2.47
N LYS A 75 -0.22 4.70 2.59
CA LYS A 75 -1.45 5.16 1.94
C LYS A 75 -1.82 6.59 2.34
N LEU A 76 -1.77 6.89 3.63
CA LEU A 76 -2.12 8.20 4.16
C LEU A 76 -1.13 9.28 3.71
N GLU A 77 0.16 8.96 3.64
CA GLU A 77 1.19 9.85 3.11
C GLU A 77 0.91 10.15 1.63
N HIS A 78 0.68 9.16 0.80
CA HIS A 78 0.31 9.35 -0.61
C HIS A 78 -1.01 10.11 -0.83
N PHE A 79 -2.00 9.91 0.04
CA PHE A 79 -3.24 10.70 -0.03
C PHE A 79 -2.98 12.17 0.29
N ALA A 80 -2.13 12.46 1.27
CA ALA A 80 -1.75 13.83 1.62
C ALA A 80 -0.99 14.50 0.47
N ASP A 81 -0.02 13.80 -0.12
CA ASP A 81 0.77 14.28 -1.26
C ASP A 81 -0.11 14.54 -2.50
N ALA A 82 -1.17 13.76 -2.68
CA ALA A 82 -2.15 13.95 -3.74
C ALA A 82 -3.12 15.12 -3.50
N GLY A 83 -3.10 15.77 -2.33
CA GLY A 83 -3.98 16.89 -1.99
C GLY A 83 -5.34 16.46 -1.39
N VAL A 84 -5.49 15.23 -0.91
CA VAL A 84 -6.69 14.79 -0.20
C VAL A 84 -6.79 15.51 1.15
N GLU A 85 -7.94 16.06 1.46
CA GLU A 85 -8.17 16.80 2.71
C GLU A 85 -8.74 15.93 3.82
N ARG A 86 -9.52 14.89 3.48
CA ARG A 86 -10.19 14.04 4.45
C ARG A 86 -10.10 12.55 4.06
N VAL A 87 -9.77 11.71 5.03
CA VAL A 87 -9.71 10.26 4.82
C VAL A 87 -10.56 9.54 5.86
N TYR A 88 -11.49 8.72 5.38
CA TYR A 88 -12.28 7.80 6.17
C TYR A 88 -11.66 6.40 6.11
N VAL A 89 -10.97 5.99 7.16
CA VAL A 89 -10.43 4.64 7.32
C VAL A 89 -11.49 3.76 7.98
N CYS A 90 -12.29 3.09 7.16
CA CYS A 90 -13.41 2.29 7.65
C CYS A 90 -12.92 0.95 8.19
N ALA A 91 -13.29 0.62 9.42
CA ALA A 91 -13.06 -0.70 10.00
C ALA A 91 -13.87 -1.76 9.23
N PHE A 92 -13.17 -2.57 8.41
CA PHE A 92 -13.81 -3.64 7.65
C PHE A 92 -13.92 -4.90 8.51
N ASN A 93 -15.09 -5.09 9.11
CA ASN A 93 -15.39 -6.19 10.02
C ASN A 93 -16.69 -6.89 9.63
N GLN A 94 -17.08 -7.94 10.37
CA GLN A 94 -18.30 -8.71 10.10
C GLN A 94 -19.57 -7.85 10.10
N ARG A 95 -19.64 -6.79 10.93
CA ARG A 95 -20.76 -5.87 10.96
C ARG A 95 -20.82 -5.02 9.68
N PHE A 96 -19.67 -4.45 9.27
CA PHE A 96 -19.59 -3.65 8.04
C PHE A 96 -19.86 -4.50 6.79
N ALA A 97 -19.37 -5.73 6.76
CA ALA A 97 -19.57 -6.68 5.65
C ALA A 97 -21.04 -7.06 5.42
N LYS A 98 -21.92 -6.86 6.41
CA LYS A 98 -23.37 -7.09 6.32
C LYS A 98 -24.18 -5.86 5.89
N VAL A 99 -23.54 -4.70 5.73
CA VAL A 99 -24.21 -3.48 5.26
C VAL A 99 -24.76 -3.71 3.86
N THR A 100 -26.03 -3.45 3.63
CA THR A 100 -26.66 -3.58 2.32
C THR A 100 -26.17 -2.48 1.36
N ALA A 101 -26.39 -2.64 0.07
CA ALA A 101 -26.07 -1.60 -0.90
C ALA A 101 -26.87 -0.32 -0.62
N GLU A 102 -28.15 -0.47 -0.27
CA GLU A 102 -29.04 0.65 0.09
C GLU A 102 -28.57 1.38 1.35
N ASP A 103 -28.31 0.67 2.45
CA ASP A 103 -27.78 1.27 3.69
C ASP A 103 -26.43 1.96 3.46
N PHE A 104 -25.59 1.39 2.61
CA PHE A 104 -24.31 2.01 2.26
C PHE A 104 -24.51 3.35 1.58
N MET A 105 -25.41 3.42 0.59
CA MET A 105 -25.72 4.66 -0.12
C MET A 105 -26.44 5.69 0.78
N GLN A 106 -27.52 5.29 1.45
CA GLN A 106 -28.36 6.23 2.19
C GLN A 106 -27.73 6.66 3.52
N ARG A 107 -27.30 5.70 4.34
CA ARG A 107 -26.84 6.00 5.70
C ARG A 107 -25.37 6.44 5.72
N ILE A 108 -24.52 5.78 4.91
CA ILE A 108 -23.11 6.09 4.94
C ILE A 108 -22.78 7.23 3.98
N LEU A 109 -22.99 7.06 2.67
CA LEU A 109 -22.56 8.06 1.69
C LEU A 109 -23.33 9.37 1.82
N LEU A 110 -24.65 9.32 1.98
CA LEU A 110 -25.50 10.52 2.01
C LEU A 110 -25.55 11.11 3.42
N GLN A 111 -26.06 10.36 4.41
CA GLN A 111 -26.41 10.91 5.73
C GLN A 111 -25.19 11.12 6.63
N SER A 112 -24.15 10.31 6.51
CA SER A 112 -22.95 10.44 7.32
C SER A 112 -21.86 11.26 6.60
N LEU A 113 -21.39 10.81 5.45
CA LEU A 113 -20.25 11.42 4.75
C LEU A 113 -20.62 12.64 3.90
N HIS A 114 -21.90 12.86 3.62
CA HIS A 114 -22.44 13.95 2.81
C HIS A 114 -21.74 14.02 1.43
N ALA A 115 -21.53 12.85 0.81
CA ALA A 115 -20.93 12.78 -0.50
C ALA A 115 -21.85 13.40 -1.56
N LYS A 116 -21.40 14.42 -2.27
CA LYS A 116 -22.13 15.07 -3.37
C LYS A 116 -21.74 14.48 -4.72
N ALA A 117 -20.49 14.07 -4.87
CA ALA A 117 -20.01 13.34 -6.03
C ALA A 117 -19.17 12.14 -5.55
N ILE A 118 -19.22 11.07 -6.31
CA ILE A 118 -18.56 9.80 -5.99
C ILE A 118 -17.66 9.40 -7.15
N LEU A 119 -16.38 9.16 -6.86
CA LEU A 119 -15.39 8.67 -7.80
C LEU A 119 -15.04 7.22 -7.48
N VAL A 120 -15.21 6.36 -8.46
CA VAL A 120 -14.88 4.94 -8.38
C VAL A 120 -14.41 4.40 -9.73
N GLY A 121 -13.72 3.27 -9.73
CA GLY A 121 -13.46 2.53 -10.98
C GLY A 121 -14.77 1.93 -11.54
N GLU A 122 -14.81 1.67 -12.83
CA GLU A 122 -16.00 1.12 -13.52
C GLU A 122 -16.45 -0.24 -12.95
N ASP A 123 -15.54 -1.04 -12.44
CA ASP A 123 -15.78 -2.37 -11.87
C ASP A 123 -16.10 -2.34 -10.36
N PHE A 124 -16.36 -1.15 -9.81
CA PHE A 124 -16.63 -0.99 -8.39
C PHE A 124 -17.92 -1.73 -7.97
N ARG A 125 -17.81 -2.50 -6.90
CA ARG A 125 -18.92 -3.22 -6.27
C ARG A 125 -18.90 -3.01 -4.77
N PHE A 126 -20.07 -2.85 -4.16
CA PHE A 126 -20.20 -2.57 -2.74
C PHE A 126 -21.41 -3.29 -2.12
N GLY A 127 -21.55 -3.12 -0.80
CA GLY A 127 -22.60 -3.76 -0.03
C GLY A 127 -22.41 -5.26 0.15
N THR A 128 -23.27 -5.86 0.98
CA THR A 128 -23.22 -7.30 1.26
C THR A 128 -23.27 -8.12 -0.03
N LYS A 129 -22.45 -9.17 -0.12
CA LYS A 129 -22.29 -10.03 -1.30
C LYS A 129 -21.93 -9.28 -2.59
N ARG A 130 -21.41 -8.03 -2.49
CA ARG A 130 -21.08 -7.17 -3.65
C ARG A 130 -22.29 -6.87 -4.54
N ALA A 131 -23.48 -6.78 -3.94
CA ALA A 131 -24.75 -6.63 -4.68
C ALA A 131 -24.86 -5.26 -5.37
N GLY A 132 -24.30 -4.18 -4.78
CA GLY A 132 -24.31 -2.84 -5.35
C GLY A 132 -23.29 -2.62 -6.45
N SER A 133 -23.63 -1.77 -7.40
CA SER A 133 -22.86 -1.40 -8.58
C SER A 133 -22.75 0.12 -8.77
N THR A 134 -21.95 0.56 -9.72
CA THR A 134 -21.88 1.97 -10.15
C THR A 134 -23.23 2.48 -10.67
N GLN A 135 -24.01 1.62 -11.30
CA GLN A 135 -25.35 1.97 -11.80
C GLN A 135 -26.32 2.31 -10.65
N ASP A 136 -26.26 1.57 -9.54
CA ASP A 136 -27.12 1.85 -8.36
C ASP A 136 -26.77 3.20 -7.75
N ILE A 137 -25.50 3.58 -7.71
CA ILE A 137 -25.03 4.91 -7.26
C ILE A 137 -25.63 6.01 -8.14
N ALA A 138 -25.58 5.84 -9.46
CA ALA A 138 -26.14 6.82 -10.40
C ALA A 138 -27.68 6.92 -10.27
N GLN A 139 -28.38 5.79 -10.15
CA GLN A 139 -29.85 5.74 -9.95
C GLN A 139 -30.29 6.34 -8.61
N ALA A 140 -29.46 6.26 -7.59
CA ALA A 140 -29.70 6.91 -6.29
C ALA A 140 -29.50 8.44 -6.31
N GLY A 141 -29.18 9.02 -7.46
CA GLY A 141 -29.06 10.47 -7.67
C GLY A 141 -27.70 11.08 -7.27
N PHE A 142 -26.69 10.26 -7.01
CA PHE A 142 -25.32 10.79 -6.80
C PHE A 142 -24.70 11.24 -8.12
N ASN A 143 -23.92 12.31 -8.09
CA ASN A 143 -23.04 12.67 -9.19
C ASN A 143 -21.91 11.64 -9.28
N LEU A 144 -22.10 10.62 -10.13
CA LEU A 144 -21.11 9.55 -10.33
C LEU A 144 -20.07 9.98 -11.37
N ILE A 145 -18.81 9.96 -10.96
CA ILE A 145 -17.67 10.16 -11.87
C ILE A 145 -16.94 8.82 -11.98
N SER A 146 -17.20 8.10 -13.06
CA SER A 146 -16.51 6.84 -13.36
C SER A 146 -15.22 7.15 -14.12
N LEU A 147 -14.12 6.56 -13.69
CA LEU A 147 -12.86 6.63 -14.44
C LEU A 147 -12.65 5.36 -15.25
N PRO A 148 -12.25 5.52 -16.52
CA PRO A 148 -11.79 4.39 -17.32
C PRO A 148 -10.55 3.76 -16.69
N GLN A 149 -10.30 2.52 -17.04
CA GLN A 149 -9.10 1.82 -16.62
C GLN A 149 -7.87 2.52 -17.19
N VAL A 150 -6.80 2.55 -16.40
CA VAL A 150 -5.50 3.00 -16.88
C VAL A 150 -4.77 1.77 -17.42
N ASP A 151 -4.45 1.80 -18.70
CA ASP A 151 -3.73 0.73 -19.37
C ASP A 151 -2.27 1.13 -19.59
N LEU A 152 -1.40 0.15 -19.50
CA LEU A 152 0.02 0.27 -19.77
C LEU A 152 0.47 -0.92 -20.63
N ASN A 153 0.97 -0.65 -21.82
CA ASN A 153 1.36 -1.66 -22.80
C ASN A 153 0.23 -2.63 -23.19
N GLY A 154 -1.01 -2.13 -23.26
CA GLY A 154 -2.20 -2.92 -23.62
C GLY A 154 -2.85 -3.67 -22.45
N ASP A 155 -2.26 -3.65 -21.28
CA ASP A 155 -2.77 -4.32 -20.09
C ASP A 155 -3.16 -3.35 -18.98
N ARG A 156 -4.24 -3.65 -18.29
CA ARG A 156 -4.73 -2.86 -17.15
C ARG A 156 -3.71 -2.75 -16.04
N VAL A 157 -3.43 -1.53 -15.56
CA VAL A 157 -2.69 -1.28 -14.33
C VAL A 157 -3.55 -1.67 -13.12
N SER A 158 -3.05 -2.59 -12.29
CA SER A 158 -3.79 -3.09 -11.13
C SER A 158 -2.85 -3.55 -10.01
N SER A 159 -3.35 -3.55 -8.76
CA SER A 159 -2.62 -4.11 -7.62
C SER A 159 -2.26 -5.60 -7.80
N THR A 160 -3.07 -6.35 -8.56
CA THR A 160 -2.78 -7.76 -8.87
C THR A 160 -1.55 -7.88 -9.76
N ARG A 161 -1.44 -7.05 -10.80
CA ARG A 161 -0.29 -7.04 -11.70
C ARG A 161 0.98 -6.58 -11.00
N VAL A 162 0.89 -5.57 -10.11
CA VAL A 162 2.04 -5.15 -9.27
C VAL A 162 2.51 -6.30 -8.39
N ARG A 163 1.60 -7.05 -7.74
CA ARG A 163 1.97 -8.20 -6.90
C ARG A 163 2.65 -9.31 -7.69
N LEU A 164 2.17 -9.58 -8.89
CA LEU A 164 2.78 -10.59 -9.76
C LEU A 164 4.22 -10.18 -10.14
N ALA A 165 4.41 -8.96 -10.59
CA ALA A 165 5.73 -8.45 -10.92
C ALA A 165 6.70 -8.52 -9.72
N LEU A 166 6.24 -8.16 -8.51
CA LEU A 166 7.06 -8.24 -7.29
C LEU A 166 7.38 -9.69 -6.90
N ALA A 167 6.41 -10.60 -6.99
CA ALA A 167 6.62 -12.02 -6.69
C ALA A 167 7.63 -12.68 -7.64
N GLU A 168 7.65 -12.24 -8.90
CA GLU A 168 8.62 -12.68 -9.91
C GLU A 168 9.97 -11.93 -9.83
N GLY A 169 10.11 -10.95 -8.94
CA GLY A 169 11.31 -10.14 -8.80
C GLY A 169 11.52 -9.10 -9.91
N LYS A 170 10.49 -8.83 -10.72
CA LYS A 170 10.49 -7.83 -11.80
C LYS A 170 10.25 -6.42 -11.24
N LEU A 171 11.25 -5.88 -10.55
CA LEU A 171 11.14 -4.58 -9.86
C LEU A 171 10.91 -3.42 -10.84
N ASP A 172 11.52 -3.46 -12.02
CA ASP A 172 11.34 -2.42 -13.04
C ASP A 172 9.88 -2.38 -13.55
N GLU A 173 9.27 -3.55 -13.80
CA GLU A 173 7.86 -3.61 -14.17
C GLU A 173 6.96 -3.10 -13.03
N ALA A 174 7.25 -3.50 -11.79
CA ALA A 174 6.52 -2.99 -10.62
C ALA A 174 6.66 -1.48 -10.47
N ALA A 175 7.87 -0.93 -10.69
CA ALA A 175 8.13 0.51 -10.62
C ALA A 175 7.36 1.28 -11.71
N VAL A 176 7.30 0.76 -12.92
CA VAL A 176 6.53 1.36 -14.03
C VAL A 176 5.03 1.37 -13.70
N LEU A 177 4.47 0.28 -13.15
CA LEU A 177 3.07 0.18 -12.73
C LEU A 177 2.72 1.11 -11.55
N LEU A 178 3.68 1.32 -10.65
CA LEU A 178 3.54 2.18 -9.47
C LEU A 178 3.85 3.65 -9.78
N GLY A 179 4.58 3.95 -10.88
CA GLY A 179 5.13 5.28 -11.18
C GLY A 179 6.27 5.70 -10.24
N ARG A 180 6.82 4.76 -9.46
CA ARG A 180 7.92 4.94 -8.51
C ARG A 180 8.52 3.58 -8.14
N PRO A 181 9.76 3.51 -7.60
CA PRO A 181 10.29 2.29 -7.02
C PRO A 181 9.34 1.69 -5.98
N TYR A 182 9.23 0.37 -5.94
CA TYR A 182 8.49 -0.28 -4.86
C TYR A 182 9.18 -0.03 -3.53
N SER A 183 8.40 0.27 -2.50
CA SER A 183 8.93 0.61 -1.19
C SER A 183 8.15 -0.03 -0.05
N ILE A 184 8.81 -0.18 1.09
CA ILE A 184 8.23 -0.64 2.35
C ILE A 184 8.67 0.31 3.45
N SER A 185 7.72 0.81 4.24
CA SER A 185 8.02 1.58 5.44
C SER A 185 7.73 0.78 6.70
N GLY A 186 8.61 0.89 7.68
CA GLY A 186 8.44 0.19 8.95
C GLY A 186 9.27 0.76 10.08
N LYS A 187 8.93 0.33 11.30
CA LYS A 187 9.70 0.70 12.50
C LYS A 187 10.90 -0.23 12.66
N VAL A 188 12.08 0.35 12.88
CA VAL A 188 13.27 -0.45 13.21
C VAL A 188 13.16 -0.98 14.63
N VAL A 189 13.21 -2.29 14.76
CA VAL A 189 13.12 -3.00 16.05
C VAL A 189 14.42 -3.75 16.37
N HIS A 190 14.62 -4.03 17.65
CA HIS A 190 15.76 -4.86 18.07
C HIS A 190 15.53 -6.31 17.63
N GLY A 191 16.47 -6.85 16.85
CA GLY A 191 16.50 -8.26 16.52
C GLY A 191 17.37 -9.08 17.49
N ALA A 192 17.57 -10.35 17.19
CA ALA A 192 18.36 -11.31 18.00
C ALA A 192 19.86 -10.97 18.10
N LYS A 193 20.30 -9.77 17.68
CA LYS A 193 21.70 -9.26 17.73
C LYS A 193 22.75 -10.11 16.98
N ARG A 194 22.34 -11.10 16.19
CA ARG A 194 23.24 -12.02 15.45
C ARG A 194 24.14 -11.27 14.46
N GLY A 195 23.70 -10.18 13.85
CA GLY A 195 24.51 -9.37 12.93
C GLY A 195 25.77 -8.76 13.53
N ARG A 196 25.82 -8.56 14.88
CA ARG A 196 27.05 -8.14 15.57
C ARG A 196 28.15 -9.19 15.52
N GLN A 197 27.79 -10.46 15.66
CA GLN A 197 28.75 -11.59 15.59
C GLN A 197 29.27 -11.82 14.17
N LEU A 198 28.50 -11.38 13.17
CA LEU A 198 28.83 -11.53 11.75
C LEU A 198 29.66 -10.36 11.18
N GLY A 199 29.89 -9.28 11.96
CA GLY A 199 30.61 -8.08 11.48
C GLY A 199 29.79 -7.16 10.58
N PHE A 200 28.52 -7.50 10.30
CA PHE A 200 27.63 -6.66 9.52
C PHE A 200 26.54 -6.06 10.43
N PRO A 201 26.45 -4.71 10.54
CA PRO A 201 25.35 -4.11 11.25
C PRO A 201 24.03 -4.38 10.52
N THR A 202 23.09 -5.06 11.17
CA THR A 202 21.77 -5.37 10.61
C THR A 202 20.67 -4.68 11.38
N ALA A 203 19.67 -4.13 10.71
CA ALA A 203 18.45 -3.58 11.27
C ALA A 203 17.26 -4.45 10.88
N ASN A 204 16.34 -4.72 11.82
CA ASN A 204 15.11 -5.42 11.51
C ASN A 204 14.00 -4.36 11.31
N VAL A 205 13.39 -4.35 10.15
CA VAL A 205 12.25 -3.50 9.87
C VAL A 205 10.97 -4.27 10.14
N HIS A 206 10.20 -3.81 11.12
CA HIS A 206 8.91 -4.42 11.45
C HIS A 206 7.83 -3.87 10.52
N MET A 207 7.40 -4.68 9.59
CA MET A 207 6.21 -4.46 8.77
C MET A 207 4.98 -4.90 9.56
N ARG A 208 3.92 -4.09 9.54
CA ARG A 208 2.67 -4.43 10.24
C ARG A 208 1.79 -5.46 9.52
N HIS A 209 2.31 -6.13 8.50
CA HIS A 209 1.62 -7.18 7.76
C HIS A 209 2.51 -8.42 7.62
N GLU A 210 1.89 -9.58 7.70
CA GLU A 210 2.61 -10.86 7.84
C GLU A 210 3.24 -11.37 6.54
N ARG A 211 2.74 -10.92 5.37
CA ARG A 211 3.19 -11.41 4.06
C ARG A 211 3.71 -10.27 3.21
N PRO A 212 5.01 -10.18 2.97
CA PRO A 212 5.57 -9.25 2.00
C PRO A 212 5.18 -9.65 0.57
N ALA A 213 5.08 -8.67 -0.32
CA ALA A 213 4.77 -8.90 -1.73
C ALA A 213 5.96 -9.48 -2.51
N LEU A 214 7.15 -9.44 -1.93
CA LEU A 214 8.39 -9.96 -2.50
C LEU A 214 9.22 -10.68 -1.43
N THR A 215 10.06 -11.64 -1.86
CA THR A 215 10.96 -12.41 -1.00
C THR A 215 12.33 -12.52 -1.65
N GLY A 216 13.40 -12.66 -0.84
CA GLY A 216 14.77 -12.73 -1.32
C GLY A 216 15.66 -11.62 -0.80
N VAL A 217 16.80 -11.46 -1.42
CA VAL A 217 17.83 -10.44 -1.10
C VAL A 217 17.88 -9.40 -2.20
N TYR A 218 17.90 -8.12 -1.81
CA TYR A 218 17.77 -6.99 -2.71
C TYR A 218 18.78 -5.89 -2.42
N ALA A 219 19.24 -5.22 -3.48
CA ALA A 219 19.86 -3.91 -3.38
C ALA A 219 18.76 -2.87 -3.17
N VAL A 220 18.89 -2.08 -2.10
CA VAL A 220 17.86 -1.13 -1.64
C VAL A 220 18.47 0.21 -1.25
N LYS A 221 17.63 1.24 -1.20
CA LYS A 221 17.96 2.48 -0.48
C LYS A 221 17.13 2.56 0.80
N LEU A 222 17.81 2.72 1.93
CA LEU A 222 17.22 2.98 3.24
C LEU A 222 17.34 4.46 3.55
N ASP A 223 16.23 5.20 3.51
CA ASP A 223 16.22 6.66 3.67
C ASP A 223 17.31 7.33 2.79
N GLY A 224 17.46 6.88 1.53
CA GLY A 224 18.44 7.35 0.57
C GLY A 224 19.83 6.72 0.65
N LEU A 225 20.15 5.92 1.68
CA LEU A 225 21.44 5.25 1.84
C LEU A 225 21.44 3.86 1.18
N ASN A 226 22.46 3.55 0.40
CA ASN A 226 22.61 2.25 -0.24
C ASN A 226 22.77 1.14 0.83
N ALA A 227 22.00 0.07 0.67
CA ALA A 227 21.93 -1.03 1.62
C ALA A 227 21.53 -2.35 0.95
N VAL A 228 21.60 -3.44 1.70
CA VAL A 228 21.09 -4.76 1.31
C VAL A 228 19.94 -5.13 2.24
N ALA A 229 18.80 -5.50 1.66
CA ALA A 229 17.65 -6.01 2.40
C ALA A 229 17.45 -7.50 2.14
N ASN A 230 17.26 -8.28 3.20
CA ASN A 230 16.76 -9.65 3.12
C ASN A 230 15.29 -9.66 3.58
N LEU A 231 14.40 -10.06 2.68
CA LEU A 231 12.96 -10.22 2.93
C LEU A 231 12.59 -11.70 2.95
N GLY A 232 12.58 -12.26 4.14
CA GLY A 232 12.18 -13.62 4.42
C GLY A 232 11.30 -13.68 5.67
N VAL A 233 11.40 -14.78 6.41
CA VAL A 233 10.65 -14.97 7.67
C VAL A 233 10.92 -13.85 8.70
N ARG A 234 12.08 -13.17 8.59
CA ARG A 234 12.44 -12.01 9.42
C ARG A 234 13.20 -10.98 8.57
N PRO A 235 12.53 -9.94 8.07
CA PRO A 235 13.17 -8.92 7.25
C PRO A 235 14.33 -8.24 7.99
N THR A 236 15.48 -8.20 7.34
CA THR A 236 16.70 -7.57 7.88
C THR A 236 17.36 -6.69 6.83
N ILE A 237 17.96 -5.58 7.25
CA ILE A 237 18.71 -4.68 6.38
C ILE A 237 20.13 -4.58 6.91
N ALA A 238 21.12 -4.72 6.03
CA ALA A 238 22.56 -4.61 6.33
C ALA A 238 23.19 -3.42 5.60
N GLY A 239 24.34 -2.94 6.10
CA GLY A 239 25.11 -1.87 5.45
C GLY A 239 24.90 -0.46 5.99
N VAL A 240 24.04 -0.25 7.00
CA VAL A 240 23.74 1.09 7.56
C VAL A 240 24.20 1.22 9.01
N PRO A 241 24.67 2.41 9.45
CA PRO A 241 25.09 2.64 10.83
C PRO A 241 23.93 2.43 11.82
N LYS A 242 24.10 1.48 12.74
CA LYS A 242 23.07 0.97 13.66
C LYS A 242 22.53 1.97 14.67
N LEU A 243 23.39 2.87 15.16
CA LEU A 243 23.12 3.65 16.37
C LEU A 243 21.99 4.70 16.22
N LEU A 244 21.66 5.06 14.98
CA LEU A 244 20.72 6.13 14.68
C LEU A 244 19.31 5.63 14.24
N LEU A 245 19.12 4.31 14.05
CA LEU A 245 17.92 3.77 13.40
C LEU A 245 16.90 3.13 14.35
N TYR A 246 17.32 2.67 15.55
CA TYR A 246 16.41 1.98 16.47
C TYR A 246 15.26 2.88 16.93
N GLY A 247 14.05 2.34 16.84
CA GLY A 247 12.83 3.04 17.19
C GLY A 247 12.33 4.04 16.15
N LYS A 248 13.17 4.39 15.15
CA LYS A 248 12.75 5.24 14.03
C LYS A 248 11.89 4.48 13.03
N HIS A 249 11.08 5.21 12.32
CA HIS A 249 10.38 4.75 11.14
C HIS A 249 11.27 5.01 9.94
N VAL A 250 11.50 4.00 9.12
CA VAL A 250 12.39 4.07 7.95
C VAL A 250 11.63 3.71 6.68
N HIS A 251 12.11 4.22 5.57
CA HIS A 251 11.61 3.95 4.23
C HIS A 251 12.66 3.18 3.43
N VAL A 252 12.28 2.05 2.83
CA VAL A 252 13.14 1.14 2.10
C VAL A 252 12.64 1.03 0.68
N GLU A 253 13.40 1.52 -0.28
CA GLU A 253 13.11 1.42 -1.71
C GLU A 253 13.91 0.26 -2.33
N PHE A 254 13.24 -0.55 -3.17
CA PHE A 254 13.81 -1.75 -3.79
C PHE A 254 14.17 -1.47 -5.24
N PHE A 255 15.43 -1.78 -5.61
CA PHE A 255 15.94 -1.49 -6.95
C PHE A 255 16.37 -2.71 -7.72
N HIS A 256 17.04 -3.69 -7.09
CA HIS A 256 17.55 -4.86 -7.79
C HIS A 256 17.45 -6.12 -6.92
N LYS A 257 17.00 -7.23 -7.53
CA LYS A 257 16.98 -8.55 -6.87
C LYS A 257 18.34 -9.19 -7.01
N ILE A 258 19.04 -9.39 -5.91
CA ILE A 258 20.36 -10.01 -5.88
C ILE A 258 20.22 -11.54 -5.98
N ARG A 259 19.31 -12.13 -5.18
CA ARG A 259 19.07 -13.58 -5.17
C ARG A 259 17.82 -13.97 -4.38
N ASP A 260 17.42 -15.22 -4.50
CA ASP A 260 16.40 -15.84 -3.64
C ASP A 260 16.93 -16.13 -2.24
N GLU A 261 16.02 -16.45 -1.30
CA GLU A 261 16.41 -16.92 0.04
C GLU A 261 17.18 -18.25 -0.06
N MET A 262 18.19 -18.40 0.78
CA MET A 262 19.03 -19.59 0.88
C MET A 262 19.20 -20.02 2.34
N LYS A 263 19.33 -21.32 2.58
CA LYS A 263 19.78 -21.87 3.85
C LYS A 263 21.29 -22.00 3.83
N PHE A 264 21.92 -21.81 4.98
CA PHE A 264 23.37 -21.86 5.12
C PHE A 264 23.78 -22.88 6.18
N ASP A 265 24.82 -23.67 5.86
CA ASP A 265 25.42 -24.63 6.75
C ASP A 265 26.47 -23.95 7.65
N GLY A 266 25.99 -23.07 8.53
CA GLY A 266 26.80 -22.38 9.52
C GLY A 266 26.97 -20.89 9.31
N LEU A 267 27.60 -20.25 10.31
CA LEU A 267 27.74 -18.79 10.38
C LEU A 267 28.76 -18.26 9.37
N ASP A 268 29.81 -19.01 9.07
CA ASP A 268 30.86 -18.58 8.14
C ASP A 268 30.36 -18.53 6.69
N ALA A 269 29.59 -19.55 6.28
CA ALA A 269 28.94 -19.56 4.96
C ALA A 269 27.94 -18.38 4.82
N LEU A 270 27.14 -18.12 5.85
CA LEU A 270 26.24 -16.97 5.89
C LEU A 270 27.02 -15.64 5.79
N LYS A 271 28.13 -15.50 6.55
CA LYS A 271 28.97 -14.29 6.52
C LYS A 271 29.58 -14.03 5.15
N ALA A 272 30.12 -15.08 4.53
CA ALA A 272 30.71 -15.00 3.19
C ALA A 272 29.64 -14.58 2.14
N GLN A 273 28.43 -15.11 2.25
CA GLN A 273 27.35 -14.74 1.33
C GLN A 273 26.87 -13.30 1.55
N ILE A 274 26.74 -12.83 2.77
CA ILE A 274 26.36 -11.42 3.06
C ILE A 274 27.42 -10.46 2.47
N ALA A 275 28.72 -10.82 2.52
CA ALA A 275 29.78 -10.02 1.92
C ALA A 275 29.62 -9.91 0.39
N LYS A 276 29.31 -11.03 -0.29
CA LYS A 276 29.02 -11.05 -1.73
C LYS A 276 27.78 -10.24 -2.08
N ASP A 277 26.70 -10.40 -1.32
CA ASP A 277 25.47 -9.64 -1.54
C ASP A 277 25.70 -8.13 -1.40
N ALA A 278 26.54 -7.72 -0.42
CA ALA A 278 26.89 -6.32 -0.22
C ALA A 278 27.76 -5.75 -1.36
N GLU A 279 28.60 -6.59 -1.96
CA GLU A 279 29.42 -6.22 -3.13
C GLU A 279 28.55 -6.01 -4.36
N VAL A 280 27.68 -6.97 -4.68
CA VAL A 280 26.71 -6.85 -5.78
C VAL A 280 25.83 -5.60 -5.63
N ALA A 281 25.33 -5.32 -4.42
CA ALA A 281 24.54 -4.12 -4.19
C ALA A 281 25.36 -2.83 -4.38
N ARG A 282 26.63 -2.83 -4.00
CA ARG A 282 27.53 -1.68 -4.20
C ARG A 282 27.78 -1.44 -5.68
N GLU A 283 28.09 -2.48 -6.44
CA GLU A 283 28.30 -2.40 -7.89
C GLU A 283 27.06 -1.90 -8.62
N PHE A 284 25.86 -2.31 -8.19
CA PHE A 284 24.61 -1.87 -8.78
C PHE A 284 24.37 -0.35 -8.62
N PHE A 285 24.86 0.27 -7.55
CA PHE A 285 24.63 1.70 -7.28
C PHE A 285 25.80 2.63 -7.73
N ILE A 286 26.84 2.08 -8.37
CA ILE A 286 27.92 2.87 -9.01
C ILE A 286 27.45 3.32 -10.39
#